data_4325b9ac5cb7f88b9c0674bbdbb02f3f
#
_entry.id   4325b9ac5cb7f88b9c0674bbdbb02f3f
#
_cell.length_a   1.000
_cell.length_b   1.000
_cell.length_c   1.000
_cell.angle_alpha   90.00
_cell.angle_beta   90.00
_cell.angle_gamma   90.00
#
_symmetry.space_group_name_H-M   'P 1'
#
loop_
_entity.id
_entity.type
_entity.pdbx_description
1 polymer ?
#
loop_
_entity_poly.entity_id
_entity_poly.type
_entity_poly.pdbx_seq_one_letter_code
_entity_poly.pdbx_strand_id
1 'polypeptide(L)'
;VVSDPDIKKQIRPAAEKEEVEFYNSRAPQDWLDALAPLGTDSKKPFLERAPNLIVVFAQKFERDSNGVKKKNYYVTESVGIACGLLISALHNAGLATLTHTPSPMKFLNKILKRPETEKPLMLIVVGYPEDGARIPDIRRKPLVEIASFFPSQN
;
A
#
# COMPACT_ATOMS: atom_id res chain seq x y z
N VAL A 1 -4.17 1.54 12.55
CA VAL A 1 -4.85 2.71 11.97
C VAL A 1 -4.25 3.96 12.58
N VAL A 2 -3.97 4.96 11.75
CA VAL A 2 -3.40 6.25 12.14
C VAL A 2 -4.41 7.33 11.79
N SER A 3 -5.01 7.96 12.80
CA SER A 3 -5.88 9.13 12.68
C SER A 3 -5.23 10.40 13.27
N ASP A 4 -4.18 10.21 14.08
CA ASP A 4 -3.44 11.29 14.73
C ASP A 4 -2.76 12.19 13.70
N PRO A 5 -3.07 13.52 13.68
CA PRO A 5 -2.52 14.44 12.71
C PRO A 5 -0.99 14.63 12.86
N ASP A 6 -0.45 14.54 14.07
CA ASP A 6 0.99 14.76 14.28
C ASP A 6 1.82 13.55 13.85
N ILE A 7 1.26 12.35 13.94
CA ILE A 7 1.85 11.15 13.35
C ILE A 7 1.79 11.24 11.82
N LYS A 8 0.67 11.66 11.24
CA LYS A 8 0.53 11.84 9.78
C LYS A 8 1.53 12.88 9.24
N LYS A 9 1.76 13.98 9.96
CA LYS A 9 2.80 14.99 9.64
C LYS A 9 4.23 14.43 9.68
N GLN A 10 4.50 13.37 10.43
CA GLN A 10 5.79 12.68 10.41
C GLN A 10 5.88 11.68 9.27
N ILE A 11 4.79 10.98 8.94
CA ILE A 11 4.73 9.98 7.87
C ILE A 11 4.95 10.64 6.50
N ARG A 12 4.26 11.75 6.21
CA ARG A 12 4.30 12.40 4.91
C ARG A 12 5.71 12.76 4.44
N PRO A 13 6.52 13.57 5.15
CA PRO A 13 7.85 13.93 4.67
C PRO A 13 8.80 12.74 4.57
N ALA A 14 8.63 11.72 5.42
CA ALA A 14 9.41 10.49 5.33
C ALA A 14 9.06 9.68 4.08
N ALA A 15 7.78 9.61 3.71
CA ALA A 15 7.34 8.98 2.47
C ALA A 15 7.77 9.77 1.23
N GLU A 16 7.57 11.10 1.23
CA GLU A 16 7.96 11.98 0.13
C GLU A 16 9.46 11.95 -0.15
N LYS A 17 10.30 11.78 0.88
CA LYS A 17 11.74 11.58 0.70
C LYS A 17 12.05 10.33 -0.12
N GLU A 18 11.42 9.20 0.18
CA GLU A 18 11.59 7.95 -0.58
C GLU A 18 11.06 8.07 -2.01
N GLU A 19 9.97 8.81 -2.20
CA GLU A 19 9.40 9.07 -3.51
C GLU A 19 10.33 9.96 -4.35
N VAL A 20 10.92 11.01 -3.78
CA VAL A 20 11.92 11.85 -4.48
C VAL A 20 13.08 11.02 -4.98
N GLU A 21 13.63 10.13 -4.15
CA GLU A 21 14.70 9.24 -4.57
C GLU A 21 14.23 8.24 -5.64
N PHE A 22 12.99 7.75 -5.54
CA PHE A 22 12.42 6.85 -6.54
C PHE A 22 12.32 7.54 -7.91
N TYR A 23 11.67 8.70 -7.97
CA TYR A 23 11.46 9.44 -9.24
C TYR A 23 12.77 9.93 -9.86
N ASN A 24 13.76 10.31 -9.05
CA ASN A 24 15.00 10.88 -9.56
C ASN A 24 16.06 9.85 -9.95
N SER A 25 16.05 8.64 -9.39
CA SER A 25 17.18 7.72 -9.56
C SER A 25 16.85 6.23 -9.60
N ARG A 26 15.72 5.80 -9.05
CA ARG A 26 15.41 4.36 -8.91
C ARG A 26 14.40 3.84 -9.94
N ALA A 27 13.52 4.70 -10.43
CA ALA A 27 12.51 4.29 -11.39
C ALA A 27 13.10 4.21 -12.80
N PRO A 28 12.94 3.09 -13.52
CA PRO A 28 13.27 3.02 -14.93
C PRO A 28 12.27 3.86 -15.75
N GLN A 29 12.69 4.30 -16.96
CA GLN A 29 11.93 5.22 -17.79
C GLN A 29 10.55 4.67 -18.18
N ASP A 30 10.46 3.40 -18.53
CA ASP A 30 9.20 2.73 -18.88
C ASP A 30 8.17 2.77 -17.73
N TRP A 31 8.64 2.70 -16.47
CA TRP A 31 7.77 2.86 -15.31
C TRP A 31 7.30 4.31 -15.14
N LEU A 32 8.20 5.28 -15.31
CA LEU A 32 7.83 6.71 -15.25
C LEU A 32 6.80 7.05 -16.33
N ASP A 33 6.97 6.54 -17.54
CA ASP A 33 6.02 6.71 -18.65
C ASP A 33 4.65 6.10 -18.32
N ALA A 34 4.62 4.94 -17.66
CA ALA A 34 3.38 4.31 -17.21
C ALA A 34 2.68 5.08 -16.07
N LEU A 35 3.43 5.81 -15.24
CA LEU A 35 2.88 6.64 -14.16
C LEU A 35 2.40 8.01 -14.63
N ALA A 36 2.95 8.54 -15.71
CA ALA A 36 2.65 9.88 -16.21
C ALA A 36 1.14 10.14 -16.43
N PRO A 37 0.35 9.21 -17.04
CA PRO A 37 -1.10 9.39 -17.21
C PRO A 37 -1.88 9.43 -15.87
N LEU A 38 -1.30 8.92 -14.78
CA LEU A 38 -1.93 8.91 -13.46
C LEU A 38 -1.74 10.24 -12.73
N GLY A 39 -0.90 11.15 -13.23
CA GLY A 39 -0.62 12.45 -12.62
C GLY A 39 0.01 12.36 -11.23
N THR A 40 0.72 11.27 -10.93
CA THR A 40 1.37 11.08 -9.64
C THR A 40 2.80 11.61 -9.66
N ASP A 41 3.20 12.21 -8.56
CA ASP A 41 4.54 12.79 -8.35
C ASP A 41 5.09 12.43 -6.96
N SER A 42 6.22 13.02 -6.58
CA SER A 42 6.83 12.80 -5.27
C SER A 42 6.07 13.42 -4.10
N LYS A 43 5.13 14.35 -4.34
CA LYS A 43 4.35 15.02 -3.29
C LYS A 43 3.12 14.20 -2.94
N LYS A 44 2.92 13.92 -1.65
CA LYS A 44 1.84 13.05 -1.15
C LYS A 44 0.96 13.77 -0.10
N PRO A 45 0.33 14.90 -0.45
CA PRO A 45 -0.47 15.69 0.51
C PRO A 45 -1.65 14.91 1.09
N PHE A 46 -2.13 13.90 0.38
CA PHE A 46 -3.21 13.02 0.84
C PHE A 46 -2.85 12.24 2.13
N LEU A 47 -1.56 12.04 2.44
CA LEU A 47 -1.13 11.38 3.67
C LEU A 47 -1.46 12.18 4.94
N GLU A 48 -1.64 13.49 4.82
CA GLU A 48 -2.13 14.34 5.92
C GLU A 48 -3.62 14.64 5.81
N ARG A 49 -4.13 14.85 4.57
CA ARG A 49 -5.52 15.24 4.34
C ARG A 49 -6.52 14.15 4.68
N ALA A 50 -6.21 12.91 4.31
CA ALA A 50 -7.10 11.79 4.58
C ALA A 50 -7.34 11.62 6.09
N PRO A 51 -8.57 11.32 6.53
CA PRO A 51 -8.87 11.17 7.94
C PRO A 51 -8.10 9.99 8.56
N ASN A 52 -7.89 8.91 7.82
CA ASN A 52 -7.26 7.71 8.32
C ASN A 52 -6.21 7.15 7.36
N LEU A 53 -5.12 6.61 7.93
CA LEU A 53 -4.15 5.79 7.23
C LEU A 53 -4.13 4.40 7.89
N ILE A 54 -4.34 3.35 7.12
CA ILE A 54 -4.18 1.97 7.58
C ILE A 54 -2.81 1.49 7.13
N VAL A 55 -1.89 1.30 8.07
CA VAL A 55 -0.57 0.75 7.78
C VAL A 55 -0.59 -0.74 8.06
N VAL A 56 -0.41 -1.52 7.02
CA VAL A 56 -0.40 -2.98 7.09
C VAL A 56 1.03 -3.47 7.27
N PHE A 57 1.24 -4.25 8.33
CA PHE A 57 2.52 -4.88 8.63
C PHE A 57 2.42 -6.38 8.44
N ALA A 58 3.43 -6.95 7.80
CA ALA A 58 3.59 -8.38 7.62
C ALA A 58 4.53 -8.94 8.68
N GLN A 59 4.06 -9.86 9.52
CA GLN A 59 4.87 -10.51 10.55
C GLN A 59 5.73 -11.61 9.93
N LYS A 60 7.00 -11.31 9.68
CA LYS A 60 7.91 -12.22 8.99
C LYS A 60 8.38 -13.39 9.84
N PHE A 61 8.50 -13.18 11.13
CA PHE A 61 8.96 -14.16 12.10
C PHE A 61 8.45 -13.84 13.50
N GLU A 62 8.47 -14.83 14.35
CA GLU A 62 8.24 -14.69 15.78
C GLU A 62 9.52 -14.99 16.54
N ARG A 63 9.58 -14.62 17.83
CA ARG A 63 10.57 -15.11 18.78
C ARG A 63 9.86 -15.95 19.82
N ASP A 64 10.36 -17.13 20.06
CA ASP A 64 9.85 -17.97 21.16
C ASP A 64 10.27 -17.42 22.53
N SER A 65 9.86 -18.09 23.61
CA SER A 65 10.19 -17.71 25.00
C SER A 65 11.70 -17.67 25.28
N ASN A 66 12.51 -18.36 24.48
CA ASN A 66 13.98 -18.40 24.57
C ASN A 66 14.64 -17.38 23.62
N GLY A 67 13.85 -16.55 22.93
CA GLY A 67 14.35 -15.56 21.95
C GLY A 67 14.75 -16.15 20.59
N VAL A 68 14.53 -17.45 20.37
CA VAL A 68 14.88 -18.12 19.10
C VAL A 68 13.90 -17.68 18.01
N LYS A 69 14.46 -17.31 16.86
CA LYS A 69 13.69 -16.86 15.71
C LYS A 69 12.99 -18.01 15.01
N LYS A 70 11.64 -17.94 14.93
CA LYS A 70 10.78 -18.84 14.18
C LYS A 70 10.22 -18.13 12.95
N LYS A 71 10.55 -18.61 11.75
CA LYS A 71 10.08 -18.01 10.48
C LYS A 71 8.61 -18.32 10.25
N ASN A 72 7.83 -17.33 9.81
CA ASN A 72 6.48 -17.50 9.28
C ASN A 72 6.53 -17.73 7.76
N TYR A 73 5.63 -18.58 7.25
CA TYR A 73 5.54 -18.95 5.84
C TYR A 73 4.33 -18.29 5.18
N TYR A 74 4.36 -18.15 3.86
CA TYR A 74 3.28 -17.57 3.04
C TYR A 74 2.84 -16.17 3.50
N VAL A 75 3.77 -15.41 4.06
CA VAL A 75 3.44 -14.13 4.72
C VAL A 75 2.93 -13.10 3.72
N THR A 76 3.60 -12.96 2.57
CA THR A 76 3.23 -11.98 1.55
C THR A 76 1.89 -12.32 0.92
N GLU A 77 1.67 -13.57 0.60
CA GLU A 77 0.45 -14.09 0.00
C GLU A 77 -0.75 -13.89 0.94
N SER A 78 -0.60 -14.31 2.20
CA SER A 78 -1.65 -14.18 3.22
C SER A 78 -2.02 -12.72 3.48
N VAL A 79 -1.02 -11.85 3.66
CA VAL A 79 -1.27 -10.43 3.92
C VAL A 79 -1.81 -9.73 2.66
N GLY A 80 -1.37 -10.13 1.46
CA GLY A 80 -1.92 -9.63 0.19
C GLY A 80 -3.40 -9.95 0.03
N ILE A 81 -3.82 -11.19 0.32
CA ILE A 81 -5.23 -11.59 0.34
C ILE A 81 -6.02 -10.76 1.35
N ALA A 82 -5.50 -10.60 2.58
CA ALA A 82 -6.16 -9.79 3.61
C ALA A 82 -6.31 -8.32 3.19
N CYS A 83 -5.30 -7.74 2.51
CA CYS A 83 -5.39 -6.38 1.96
C CYS A 83 -6.48 -6.27 0.90
N GLY A 84 -6.59 -7.24 0.00
CA GLY A 84 -7.63 -7.26 -1.03
C GLY A 84 -9.04 -7.31 -0.43
N LEU A 85 -9.26 -8.17 0.56
CA LEU A 85 -10.53 -8.27 1.29
C LEU A 85 -10.85 -6.96 2.05
N LEU A 86 -9.85 -6.37 2.70
CA LEU A 86 -10.02 -5.10 3.42
C LEU A 86 -10.40 -3.97 2.47
N ILE A 87 -9.73 -3.82 1.33
CA ILE A 87 -10.03 -2.80 0.33
C ILE A 87 -11.45 -2.99 -0.22
N SER A 88 -11.84 -4.23 -0.51
CA SER A 88 -13.21 -4.55 -0.96
C SER A 88 -14.26 -4.21 0.08
N ALA A 89 -14.01 -4.50 1.35
CA ALA A 89 -14.92 -4.16 2.45
C ALA A 89 -15.05 -2.64 2.64
N LEU A 90 -13.94 -1.90 2.59
CA LEU A 90 -13.94 -0.43 2.67
C LEU A 90 -14.71 0.20 1.50
N HIS A 91 -14.52 -0.32 0.28
CA HIS A 91 -15.25 0.13 -0.90
C HIS A 91 -16.78 -0.11 -0.76
N ASN A 92 -17.18 -1.30 -0.31
CA ASN A 92 -18.58 -1.62 -0.07
C ASN A 92 -19.21 -0.76 1.05
N ALA A 93 -18.40 -0.25 1.98
CA ALA A 93 -18.84 0.72 2.99
C ALA A 93 -18.90 2.17 2.47
N GLY A 94 -18.69 2.42 1.18
CA GLY A 94 -18.72 3.75 0.56
C GLY A 94 -17.45 4.58 0.78
N LEU A 95 -16.36 3.96 1.23
CA LEU A 95 -15.08 4.64 1.45
C LEU A 95 -14.18 4.56 0.21
N ALA A 96 -13.50 5.66 -0.09
CA ALA A 96 -12.42 5.69 -1.06
C ALA A 96 -11.12 5.20 -0.41
N THR A 97 -10.33 4.47 -1.19
CA THR A 97 -9.03 3.96 -0.75
C THR A 97 -7.96 4.24 -1.79
N LEU A 98 -6.74 4.55 -1.32
CA LEU A 98 -5.56 4.65 -2.15
C LEU A 98 -4.45 3.81 -1.52
N THR A 99 -3.93 2.84 -2.27
CA THR A 99 -2.75 2.08 -1.86
C THR A 99 -1.47 2.86 -2.13
N HIS A 100 -0.58 2.92 -1.15
CA HIS A 100 0.68 3.64 -1.23
C HIS A 100 1.82 2.80 -0.66
N THR A 101 2.88 2.61 -1.43
CA THR A 101 4.00 1.73 -1.09
C THR A 101 5.36 2.40 -1.35
N PRO A 102 5.66 3.52 -0.66
CA PRO A 102 6.96 4.19 -0.79
C PRO A 102 8.06 3.23 -0.34
N SER A 103 9.03 2.95 -1.18
CA SER A 103 10.07 1.95 -0.89
C SER A 103 11.44 2.61 -0.74
N PRO A 104 12.18 2.31 0.36
CA PRO A 104 11.85 1.39 1.47
C PRO A 104 10.92 2.00 2.53
N MET A 105 10.03 1.19 3.11
CA MET A 105 9.02 1.65 4.08
C MET A 105 9.45 1.56 5.55
N LYS A 106 10.73 1.34 5.83
CA LYS A 106 11.25 1.11 7.20
C LYS A 106 11.03 2.31 8.15
N PHE A 107 10.84 3.51 7.62
CA PHE A 107 10.51 4.68 8.42
C PHE A 107 9.20 4.50 9.19
N LEU A 108 8.24 3.72 8.68
CA LEU A 108 6.98 3.42 9.37
C LEU A 108 7.18 2.61 10.66
N ASN A 109 8.15 1.68 10.69
CA ASN A 109 8.48 1.00 11.95
C ASN A 109 8.96 1.97 13.02
N LYS A 110 9.78 2.96 12.62
CA LYS A 110 10.32 3.96 13.55
C LYS A 110 9.23 4.89 14.07
N ILE A 111 8.44 5.47 13.17
CA ILE A 111 7.38 6.44 13.52
C ILE A 111 6.30 5.77 14.36
N LEU A 112 5.86 4.56 13.98
CA LEU A 112 4.79 3.82 14.65
C LEU A 112 5.28 2.89 15.77
N LYS A 113 6.58 2.92 16.08
CA LYS A 113 7.22 2.10 17.13
C LYS A 113 6.89 0.60 16.99
N ARG A 114 6.89 0.10 15.73
CA ARG A 114 6.64 -1.32 15.45
C ARG A 114 7.93 -2.14 15.52
N PRO A 115 7.85 -3.39 16.05
CA PRO A 115 9.02 -4.23 16.23
C PRO A 115 9.64 -4.66 14.89
N GLU A 116 10.89 -5.12 14.93
CA GLU A 116 11.61 -5.61 13.75
C GLU A 116 11.02 -6.88 13.12
N THR A 117 10.22 -7.64 13.89
CA THR A 117 9.49 -8.82 13.43
C THR A 117 8.44 -8.47 12.38
N GLU A 118 7.99 -7.22 12.36
CA GLU A 118 6.97 -6.70 11.47
C GLU A 118 7.60 -5.87 10.35
N LYS A 119 7.26 -6.22 9.12
CA LYS A 119 7.66 -5.45 7.93
C LYS A 119 6.47 -4.68 7.39
N PRO A 120 6.55 -3.35 7.19
CA PRO A 120 5.49 -2.62 6.48
C PRO A 120 5.34 -3.20 5.07
N LEU A 121 4.12 -3.54 4.69
CA LEU A 121 3.80 -4.08 3.38
C LEU A 121 3.07 -3.05 2.51
N MET A 122 2.11 -2.34 3.09
CA MET A 122 1.24 -1.42 2.38
C MET A 122 0.71 -0.35 3.34
N LEU A 123 0.56 0.86 2.85
CA LEU A 123 -0.21 1.93 3.47
C LEU A 123 -1.47 2.13 2.64
N ILE A 124 -2.64 2.12 3.29
CA ILE A 124 -3.93 2.38 2.66
C ILE A 124 -4.46 3.70 3.21
N VAL A 125 -4.59 4.68 2.34
CA VAL A 125 -5.23 5.97 2.64
C VAL A 125 -6.72 5.76 2.56
N VAL A 126 -7.48 6.19 3.57
CA VAL A 126 -8.91 5.91 3.67
C VAL A 126 -9.69 7.16 4.07
N GLY A 127 -10.77 7.42 3.37
CA GLY A 127 -11.71 8.49 3.66
C GLY A 127 -12.94 8.44 2.76
N TYR A 128 -13.89 9.32 2.98
CA TYR A 128 -14.96 9.52 2.00
C TYR A 128 -14.41 10.25 0.78
N PRO A 129 -14.88 9.93 -0.44
CA PRO A 129 -14.48 10.68 -1.63
C PRO A 129 -14.96 12.13 -1.50
N GLU A 130 -14.13 13.07 -1.96
CA GLU A 130 -14.49 14.47 -2.07
C GLU A 130 -15.55 14.66 -3.17
N ASP A 131 -16.46 15.62 -3.01
CA ASP A 131 -17.45 15.92 -4.03
C ASP A 131 -16.75 16.31 -5.34
N GLY A 132 -17.13 15.64 -6.44
CA GLY A 132 -16.49 15.84 -7.74
C GLY A 132 -15.09 15.24 -7.88
N ALA A 133 -14.66 14.38 -6.97
CA ALA A 133 -13.39 13.66 -7.07
C ALA A 133 -13.28 12.94 -8.42
N ARG A 134 -12.13 13.12 -9.08
CA ARG A 134 -11.82 12.45 -10.35
C ARG A 134 -10.82 11.33 -10.11
N ILE A 135 -11.01 10.24 -10.84
CA ILE A 135 -10.07 9.10 -10.88
C ILE A 135 -9.52 8.97 -12.30
N PRO A 136 -8.31 8.42 -12.47
CA PRO A 136 -7.79 8.12 -13.80
C PRO A 136 -8.73 7.17 -14.57
N ASP A 137 -8.97 7.46 -15.85
CA ASP A 137 -9.75 6.58 -16.74
C ASP A 137 -8.87 5.41 -17.23
N ILE A 138 -8.63 4.48 -16.30
CA ILE A 138 -7.89 3.24 -16.58
C ILE A 138 -8.85 2.07 -16.78
N ARG A 139 -8.59 1.25 -17.81
CA ARG A 139 -9.39 0.07 -18.12
C ARG A 139 -8.69 -1.20 -17.63
N ARG A 140 -9.48 -2.13 -17.15
CA ARG A 140 -9.02 -3.49 -16.88
C ARG A 140 -8.99 -4.29 -18.17
N LYS A 141 -8.06 -5.22 -18.28
CA LYS A 141 -8.07 -6.20 -19.39
C LYS A 141 -9.36 -7.02 -19.35
N PRO A 142 -9.93 -7.34 -20.51
CA PRO A 142 -11.10 -8.22 -20.56
C PRO A 142 -10.72 -9.64 -20.09
N LEU A 143 -11.74 -10.40 -19.65
CA LEU A 143 -11.52 -11.72 -19.07
C LEU A 143 -10.75 -12.68 -19.99
N VAL A 144 -11.00 -12.60 -21.29
CA VAL A 144 -10.33 -13.44 -22.30
C VAL A 144 -8.81 -13.21 -22.41
N GLU A 145 -8.31 -12.06 -21.93
CA GLU A 145 -6.88 -11.75 -21.90
C GLU A 145 -6.20 -12.16 -20.59
N ILE A 146 -6.96 -12.44 -19.54
CA ILE A 146 -6.44 -12.72 -18.21
C ILE A 146 -6.78 -14.11 -17.67
N ALA A 147 -7.64 -14.86 -18.36
CA ALA A 147 -8.06 -16.20 -17.95
C ALA A 147 -8.00 -17.15 -19.13
N SER A 148 -7.50 -18.36 -18.88
CA SER A 148 -7.56 -19.49 -19.80
C SER A 148 -8.47 -20.57 -19.20
N PHE A 149 -9.38 -21.10 -20.01
CA PHE A 149 -10.33 -22.13 -19.59
C PHE A 149 -9.94 -23.47 -20.23
N PHE A 150 -9.84 -24.50 -19.42
CA PHE A 150 -9.54 -25.86 -19.84
C PHE A 150 -10.75 -26.73 -19.53
N PRO A 151 -11.82 -26.72 -20.39
CA PRO A 151 -12.96 -27.56 -20.17
C PRO A 151 -12.59 -29.05 -20.29
N SER A 152 -13.24 -29.94 -19.52
CA SER A 152 -13.09 -31.38 -19.70
C SER A 152 -13.46 -31.76 -21.12
N GLN A 153 -12.63 -32.55 -21.80
CA GLN A 153 -13.02 -33.20 -23.04
C GLN A 153 -14.03 -34.29 -22.66
N ASN A 154 -15.29 -34.19 -23.12
CA ASN A 154 -16.27 -35.25 -23.05
C ASN A 154 -15.94 -36.34 -24.06
#